data_ea8921aee9faa229c4907d077b7950dc
#
_entry.id   ea8921aee9faa229c4907d077b7950dc
#
_cell.length_a   1.000
_cell.length_b   1.000
_cell.length_c   1.000
_cell.angle_alpha   90.00
_cell.angle_beta   90.00
_cell.angle_gamma   90.00
#
_symmetry.space_group_name_H-M   'P 1'
#
loop_
_entity.id
_entity.type
_entity.pdbx_description
1 polymer ?
#
loop_
_entity_poly.entity_id
_entity_poly.type
_entity_poly.pdbx_seq_one_letter_code
_entity_poly.pdbx_strand_id
1 'polypeptide(L)'
;MIEINIDRGFPREERRENGIYYTSRENILKVINPLFMDGLRGEFEKIKAIRGHEEREDKLKSFHGKLSRLQFFDPACGSGNFLTETYMEIRDLEDEVIGLENSVHDLDKDIKVSLSQFHGIELKEYSAMVAKTALQIAREQALERSYERFKDSVSAPPHFLPLKDEARGIICGNALTIDWSDLVTPSSNLYIFGNPPYSGINVQNDEQRKEMEVIFGDRPHSKLDYCAAWYYKAAKFLNHSGASFSFLSTNSVTQGAQVPQLFAPIMDMGWRISFAYPSFKWDNKGAMVTVCIIGMIQNLTRSPELWNSEKLERVGNISPYELLNAPTVFIEARTAPISKLLPMDYGSSPFEGNFLTPKDGSLEKEAKTDPIIAKYMHPYLGSEELIHNKERYCLWMANDFNPSDLVKSKFLRERVEAVKKFRQDSKRAQTRKRAQMPYEFGEVRQPDADYMAIPVVFSEKREYFLAGYEDKNTIASNALFTCEDPEGLAFSVIETSMFMAWQDLVGGRLEMSRRFSNTLVWNTFPLPSLTKDQKDLIIEGGRKVLEARANYPSSSLADLYDPDNMPQDLKKAHEALDRAMDSVFSNKPFNNELARQKALLEMYKK
;
A
#
# COMPACT_ATOMS: atom_id res chain seq x y z
N MET A 1 14.15 -26.21 0.33
CA MET A 1 14.22 -26.91 1.64
C MET A 1 15.24 -26.30 2.62
N ILE A 2 16.40 -25.85 2.21
CA ILE A 2 17.39 -25.19 3.09
C ILE A 2 16.81 -23.89 3.68
N GLU A 3 16.15 -23.11 2.90
CA GLU A 3 15.57 -21.82 3.26
C GLU A 3 14.41 -21.89 4.26
N ILE A 4 13.51 -22.85 4.10
CA ILE A 4 12.39 -23.07 5.04
C ILE A 4 12.92 -23.39 6.45
N ASN A 5 14.11 -23.97 6.57
CA ASN A 5 14.74 -24.26 7.84
C ASN A 5 15.49 -23.05 8.41
N ILE A 6 16.01 -22.15 7.58
CA ILE A 6 16.64 -20.90 7.99
C ILE A 6 15.60 -19.94 8.55
N ASP A 7 14.46 -19.78 7.87
CA ASP A 7 13.33 -18.97 8.34
C ASP A 7 12.76 -19.44 9.69
N ARG A 8 12.81 -20.75 9.99
CA ARG A 8 12.40 -21.30 11.29
C ARG A 8 13.39 -21.01 12.41
N GLY A 9 14.63 -20.67 12.09
CA GLY A 9 15.69 -20.37 13.06
C GLY A 9 15.58 -18.97 13.71
N PHE A 10 14.80 -18.04 13.13
CA PHE A 10 14.65 -16.69 13.67
C PHE A 10 13.32 -16.51 14.43
N PRO A 11 13.32 -15.85 15.62
CA PRO A 11 12.11 -15.46 16.32
C PRO A 11 11.16 -14.65 15.44
N ARG A 12 9.84 -14.78 15.63
CA ARG A 12 8.81 -14.11 14.83
C ARG A 12 8.95 -12.57 14.83
N GLU A 13 9.37 -12.00 15.96
CA GLU A 13 9.63 -10.57 16.12
C GLU A 13 10.83 -10.14 15.29
N GLU A 14 11.91 -10.89 15.32
CA GLU A 14 13.13 -10.60 14.57
C GLU A 14 12.94 -10.72 13.04
N ARG A 15 12.07 -11.64 12.58
CA ARG A 15 11.66 -11.73 11.18
C ARG A 15 10.84 -10.52 10.74
N ARG A 16 9.96 -10.03 11.62
CA ARG A 16 9.10 -8.87 11.37
C ARG A 16 9.89 -7.55 11.33
N GLU A 17 10.83 -7.39 12.24
CA GLU A 17 11.71 -6.22 12.33
C GLU A 17 12.71 -6.13 11.17
N ASN A 18 13.16 -7.26 10.67
CA ASN A 18 14.19 -7.34 9.64
C ASN A 18 13.66 -7.60 8.23
N GLY A 19 12.33 -7.68 8.05
CA GLY A 19 11.71 -7.90 6.74
C GLY A 19 12.11 -9.24 6.07
N ILE A 20 12.53 -10.24 6.85
CA ILE A 20 12.91 -11.56 6.33
C ILE A 20 11.64 -12.34 6.01
N TYR A 21 11.22 -12.29 4.75
CA TYR A 21 10.08 -13.04 4.26
C TYR A 21 10.49 -13.88 3.05
N TYR A 22 10.20 -15.19 3.13
CA TYR A 22 10.36 -16.10 2.01
C TYR A 22 9.41 -15.74 0.88
N THR A 23 9.95 -15.48 -0.33
CA THR A 23 9.14 -15.28 -1.53
C THR A 23 8.98 -16.61 -2.25
N SER A 24 7.75 -17.08 -2.41
CA SER A 24 7.48 -18.34 -3.11
C SER A 24 7.86 -18.25 -4.59
N ARG A 25 8.19 -19.41 -5.22
CA ARG A 25 8.47 -19.51 -6.65
C ARG A 25 7.37 -18.87 -7.48
N GLU A 26 6.10 -19.13 -7.15
CA GLU A 26 4.96 -18.54 -7.86
C GLU A 26 5.02 -17.00 -7.88
N ASN A 27 5.31 -16.37 -6.75
CA ASN A 27 5.41 -14.91 -6.67
C ASN A 27 6.66 -14.35 -7.34
N ILE A 28 7.78 -15.09 -7.33
CA ILE A 28 8.98 -14.73 -8.09
C ILE A 28 8.66 -14.74 -9.60
N LEU A 29 7.99 -15.77 -10.10
CA LEU A 29 7.59 -15.86 -11.50
C LEU A 29 6.62 -14.74 -11.93
N LYS A 30 5.75 -14.26 -11.04
CA LYS A 30 4.92 -13.05 -11.30
C LYS A 30 5.75 -11.79 -11.53
N VAL A 31 6.97 -11.72 -11.00
CA VAL A 31 7.90 -10.61 -11.23
C VAL A 31 8.70 -10.83 -12.51
N ILE A 32 9.42 -11.97 -12.62
CA ILE A 32 10.41 -12.17 -13.68
C ILE A 32 9.79 -12.49 -15.04
N ASN A 33 8.62 -13.16 -15.09
CA ASN A 33 7.98 -13.51 -16.35
C ASN A 33 7.61 -12.26 -17.16
N PRO A 34 6.76 -11.33 -16.66
CA PRO A 34 6.42 -10.15 -17.43
C PRO A 34 7.59 -9.17 -17.59
N LEU A 35 8.58 -9.20 -16.67
CA LEU A 35 9.74 -8.31 -16.75
C LEU A 35 10.65 -8.67 -17.94
N PHE A 36 10.99 -9.94 -18.15
CA PHE A 36 11.90 -10.38 -19.22
C PHE A 36 11.63 -11.77 -19.77
N MET A 37 11.20 -12.76 -18.98
CA MET A 37 11.11 -14.16 -19.46
C MET A 37 10.11 -14.36 -20.60
N ASP A 38 8.92 -13.75 -20.51
CA ASP A 38 7.90 -13.83 -21.58
C ASP A 38 8.41 -13.22 -22.89
N GLY A 39 9.18 -12.12 -22.77
CA GLY A 39 9.85 -11.52 -23.92
C GLY A 39 10.88 -12.44 -24.57
N LEU A 40 11.73 -13.06 -23.76
CA LEU A 40 12.77 -13.99 -24.21
C LEU A 40 12.16 -15.25 -24.83
N ARG A 41 11.19 -15.87 -24.17
CA ARG A 41 10.46 -17.03 -24.68
C ARG A 41 9.73 -16.72 -26.00
N GLY A 42 9.05 -15.56 -26.05
CA GLY A 42 8.37 -15.11 -27.27
C GLY A 42 9.30 -14.83 -28.43
N GLU A 43 10.53 -14.34 -28.18
CA GLU A 43 11.58 -14.20 -29.21
C GLU A 43 12.08 -15.57 -29.68
N PHE A 44 12.33 -16.47 -28.76
CA PHE A 44 12.76 -17.84 -29.06
C PHE A 44 11.73 -18.62 -29.91
N GLU A 45 10.43 -18.54 -29.56
CA GLU A 45 9.37 -19.17 -30.36
C GLU A 45 9.30 -18.62 -31.79
N LYS A 46 9.55 -17.32 -31.98
CA LYS A 46 9.64 -16.73 -33.33
C LYS A 46 10.83 -17.29 -34.10
N ILE A 47 11.97 -17.49 -33.45
CA ILE A 47 13.16 -18.09 -34.08
C ILE A 47 12.88 -19.53 -34.46
N LYS A 48 12.24 -20.33 -33.63
CA LYS A 48 11.82 -21.70 -33.91
C LYS A 48 10.93 -21.81 -35.15
N ALA A 49 10.07 -20.80 -35.38
CA ALA A 49 9.14 -20.75 -36.50
C ALA A 49 9.80 -20.39 -37.85
N ILE A 50 11.08 -19.99 -37.90
CA ILE A 50 11.81 -19.66 -39.12
C ILE A 50 12.00 -20.93 -39.95
N ARG A 51 11.56 -20.91 -41.22
CA ARG A 51 11.64 -22.06 -42.12
C ARG A 51 13.03 -22.23 -42.77
N GLY A 52 13.76 -21.13 -42.99
CA GLY A 52 15.11 -21.15 -43.56
C GLY A 52 16.12 -21.67 -42.54
N HIS A 53 16.83 -22.76 -42.89
CA HIS A 53 17.76 -23.43 -41.96
C HIS A 53 18.90 -22.47 -41.53
N GLU A 54 19.59 -21.86 -42.49
CA GLU A 54 20.73 -20.96 -42.28
C GLU A 54 20.32 -19.72 -41.46
N GLU A 55 19.21 -19.07 -41.84
CA GLU A 55 18.68 -17.91 -41.11
C GLU A 55 18.32 -18.28 -39.67
N ARG A 56 17.69 -19.45 -39.46
CA ARG A 56 17.33 -19.93 -38.11
C ARG A 56 18.58 -20.18 -37.27
N GLU A 57 19.63 -20.82 -37.82
CA GLU A 57 20.89 -21.05 -37.10
C GLU A 57 21.56 -19.75 -36.69
N ASP A 58 21.64 -18.75 -37.56
CA ASP A 58 22.23 -17.45 -37.26
C ASP A 58 21.44 -16.72 -36.15
N LYS A 59 20.11 -16.80 -36.22
CA LYS A 59 19.24 -16.21 -35.18
C LYS A 59 19.38 -16.93 -33.83
N LEU A 60 19.50 -18.29 -33.84
CA LEU A 60 19.75 -19.07 -32.62
C LEU A 60 21.08 -18.67 -31.98
N LYS A 61 22.17 -18.63 -32.73
CA LYS A 61 23.49 -18.21 -32.23
C LYS A 61 23.47 -16.78 -31.68
N SER A 62 22.78 -15.87 -32.36
CA SER A 62 22.62 -14.49 -31.91
C SER A 62 21.82 -14.43 -30.61
N PHE A 63 20.74 -15.20 -30.50
CA PHE A 63 19.89 -15.28 -29.30
C PHE A 63 20.64 -15.93 -28.13
N HIS A 64 21.36 -17.01 -28.36
CA HIS A 64 22.23 -17.64 -27.37
C HIS A 64 23.29 -16.64 -26.84
N GLY A 65 23.94 -15.91 -27.75
CA GLY A 65 24.85 -14.82 -27.38
C GLY A 65 24.16 -13.66 -26.68
N LYS A 66 22.85 -13.44 -26.86
CA LYS A 66 22.08 -12.47 -26.08
C LYS A 66 21.90 -12.97 -24.67
N LEU A 67 21.51 -14.24 -24.45
CA LEU A 67 21.33 -14.79 -23.09
C LEU A 67 22.59 -14.62 -22.22
N SER A 68 23.77 -14.82 -22.78
CA SER A 68 25.06 -14.69 -22.09
C SER A 68 25.42 -13.24 -21.68
N ARG A 69 24.76 -12.23 -22.25
CA ARG A 69 25.02 -10.80 -21.95
C ARG A 69 23.99 -10.18 -21.01
N LEU A 70 22.92 -10.90 -20.67
CA LEU A 70 21.93 -10.44 -19.71
C LEU A 70 22.58 -10.29 -18.33
N GLN A 71 22.13 -9.30 -17.57
CA GLN A 71 22.56 -9.06 -16.21
C GLN A 71 21.32 -8.97 -15.30
N PHE A 72 21.39 -9.60 -14.16
CA PHE A 72 20.30 -9.72 -13.19
C PHE A 72 20.76 -9.20 -11.85
N PHE A 73 20.01 -8.25 -11.28
CA PHE A 73 20.40 -7.60 -10.05
C PHE A 73 19.24 -7.52 -9.04
N ASP A 74 19.46 -8.13 -7.88
CA ASP A 74 18.55 -8.04 -6.73
C ASP A 74 19.22 -7.25 -5.59
N PRO A 75 18.86 -5.96 -5.39
CA PRO A 75 19.45 -5.11 -4.36
C PRO A 75 18.90 -5.36 -2.94
N ALA A 76 18.15 -6.44 -2.72
CA ALA A 76 17.66 -6.90 -1.42
C ALA A 76 17.54 -8.42 -1.44
N CYS A 77 18.60 -9.12 -1.85
CA CYS A 77 18.52 -10.49 -2.33
C CYS A 77 18.22 -11.54 -1.23
N GLY A 78 18.29 -11.18 0.05
CA GLY A 78 18.03 -12.12 1.13
C GLY A 78 18.93 -13.36 1.03
N SER A 79 18.31 -14.54 1.04
CA SER A 79 18.95 -15.83 0.79
C SER A 79 19.10 -16.20 -0.70
N GLY A 80 18.79 -15.28 -1.62
CA GLY A 80 19.04 -15.42 -3.04
C GLY A 80 17.92 -16.03 -3.89
N ASN A 81 16.69 -16.08 -3.38
CA ASN A 81 15.56 -16.76 -4.06
C ASN A 81 15.27 -16.25 -5.45
N PHE A 82 15.20 -14.94 -5.63
CA PHE A 82 14.97 -14.33 -6.93
C PHE A 82 16.10 -14.68 -7.90
N LEU A 83 17.35 -14.63 -7.44
CA LEU A 83 18.52 -14.92 -8.27
C LEU A 83 18.58 -16.40 -8.66
N THR A 84 18.31 -17.31 -7.73
CA THR A 84 18.32 -18.77 -8.00
C THR A 84 17.23 -19.20 -8.96
N GLU A 85 16.00 -18.73 -8.76
CA GLU A 85 14.89 -19.03 -9.68
C GLU A 85 15.15 -18.42 -11.07
N THR A 86 15.64 -17.19 -11.12
CA THR A 86 16.01 -16.55 -12.40
C THR A 86 17.11 -17.34 -13.12
N TYR A 87 18.12 -17.81 -12.39
CA TYR A 87 19.18 -18.63 -12.96
C TYR A 87 18.61 -19.93 -13.56
N MET A 88 17.74 -20.62 -12.80
CA MET A 88 17.12 -21.86 -13.28
C MET A 88 16.27 -21.65 -14.54
N GLU A 89 15.45 -20.61 -14.58
CA GLU A 89 14.57 -20.29 -15.73
C GLU A 89 15.39 -19.90 -16.98
N ILE A 90 16.48 -19.15 -16.83
CA ILE A 90 17.36 -18.77 -17.95
C ILE A 90 18.16 -19.97 -18.44
N ARG A 91 18.62 -20.84 -17.53
CA ARG A 91 19.33 -22.07 -17.88
C ARG A 91 18.44 -23.08 -18.62
N ASP A 92 17.19 -23.23 -18.13
CA ASP A 92 16.22 -24.09 -18.83
C ASP A 92 15.95 -23.60 -20.28
N LEU A 93 15.87 -22.26 -20.48
CA LEU A 93 15.74 -21.67 -21.82
C LEU A 93 17.00 -21.85 -22.67
N GLU A 94 18.19 -21.68 -22.08
CA GLU A 94 19.46 -21.92 -22.78
C GLU A 94 19.60 -23.37 -23.22
N ASP A 95 19.20 -24.33 -22.38
CA ASP A 95 19.19 -25.75 -22.76
C ASP A 95 18.26 -26.06 -23.94
N GLU A 96 17.13 -25.32 -24.04
CA GLU A 96 16.27 -25.43 -25.23
C GLU A 96 16.96 -24.90 -26.51
N VAL A 97 17.71 -23.80 -26.37
CA VAL A 97 18.49 -23.22 -27.49
C VAL A 97 19.59 -24.19 -27.93
N ILE A 98 20.39 -24.69 -26.98
CA ILE A 98 21.46 -25.65 -27.23
C ILE A 98 20.92 -26.90 -27.96
N GLY A 99 19.77 -27.42 -27.53
CA GLY A 99 19.13 -28.58 -28.18
C GLY A 99 18.71 -28.36 -29.63
N LEU A 100 18.52 -27.11 -30.07
CA LEU A 100 18.19 -26.76 -31.46
C LEU A 100 19.41 -26.37 -32.29
N GLU A 101 20.55 -26.06 -31.69
CA GLU A 101 21.79 -25.74 -32.39
C GLU A 101 22.46 -27.00 -33.04
N ASN A 102 21.91 -28.21 -32.85
CA ASN A 102 22.30 -29.50 -33.46
C ASN A 102 23.78 -29.89 -33.29
N SER A 103 24.50 -29.33 -32.32
CA SER A 103 25.94 -29.58 -32.15
C SER A 103 26.34 -29.63 -30.67
N VAL A 104 25.61 -30.44 -29.87
CA VAL A 104 26.00 -30.65 -28.45
C VAL A 104 27.19 -31.62 -28.45
N HIS A 105 28.39 -31.07 -28.29
CA HIS A 105 29.63 -31.85 -28.22
C HIS A 105 30.35 -31.73 -26.88
N ASP A 106 30.22 -30.58 -26.23
CA ASP A 106 30.91 -30.26 -24.98
C ASP A 106 30.06 -29.25 -24.21
N LEU A 107 29.21 -29.73 -23.31
CA LEU A 107 28.31 -28.87 -22.53
C LEU A 107 29.02 -27.75 -21.75
N ASP A 108 30.26 -28.00 -21.31
CA ASP A 108 31.03 -26.98 -20.57
C ASP A 108 31.40 -25.77 -21.47
N LYS A 109 31.47 -25.96 -22.78
CA LYS A 109 31.72 -24.89 -23.76
C LYS A 109 30.43 -24.34 -24.38
N ASP A 110 29.41 -25.16 -24.49
CA ASP A 110 28.14 -24.79 -25.09
C ASP A 110 27.31 -23.94 -24.15
N ILE A 111 27.40 -24.15 -22.83
CA ILE A 111 26.76 -23.34 -21.81
C ILE A 111 27.46 -21.98 -21.71
N LYS A 112 26.73 -20.89 -21.97
CA LYS A 112 27.23 -19.51 -21.93
C LYS A 112 26.69 -18.70 -20.75
N VAL A 113 25.54 -19.11 -20.18
CA VAL A 113 24.98 -18.49 -19.01
C VAL A 113 25.79 -18.87 -17.77
N SER A 114 26.28 -17.87 -17.04
CA SER A 114 27.16 -18.06 -15.90
C SER A 114 26.71 -17.26 -14.67
N LEU A 115 27.19 -17.64 -13.48
CA LEU A 115 26.88 -16.94 -12.25
C LEU A 115 27.39 -15.49 -12.21
N SER A 116 28.34 -15.12 -13.06
CA SER A 116 28.85 -13.76 -13.18
C SER A 116 27.81 -12.73 -13.69
N GLN A 117 26.68 -13.20 -14.20
CA GLN A 117 25.56 -12.37 -14.66
C GLN A 117 24.59 -12.02 -13.50
N PHE A 118 24.77 -12.62 -12.33
CA PHE A 118 23.84 -12.53 -11.20
C PHE A 118 24.47 -11.76 -10.06
N HIS A 119 23.84 -10.63 -9.72
CA HIS A 119 24.33 -9.68 -8.73
C HIS A 119 23.31 -9.51 -7.62
N GLY A 120 23.78 -9.30 -6.40
CA GLY A 120 22.90 -9.10 -5.24
C GLY A 120 23.57 -8.29 -4.15
N ILE A 121 22.76 -7.54 -3.41
CA ILE A 121 23.16 -6.88 -2.17
C ILE A 121 22.27 -7.40 -1.05
N GLU A 122 22.90 -7.80 0.05
CA GLU A 122 22.19 -8.22 1.25
C GLU A 122 22.84 -7.59 2.49
N LEU A 123 22.02 -7.05 3.38
CA LEU A 123 22.51 -6.35 4.58
C LEU A 123 23.23 -7.27 5.57
N LYS A 124 22.76 -8.53 5.67
CA LYS A 124 23.26 -9.51 6.64
C LYS A 124 24.28 -10.45 6.00
N GLU A 125 25.47 -10.52 6.57
CA GLU A 125 26.56 -11.37 6.08
C GLU A 125 26.14 -12.84 5.95
N TYR A 126 25.44 -13.38 6.96
CA TYR A 126 24.95 -14.75 6.92
C TYR A 126 24.00 -15.00 5.74
N SER A 127 23.02 -14.12 5.51
CA SER A 127 22.09 -14.25 4.38
C SER A 127 22.80 -14.11 3.02
N ALA A 128 23.78 -13.21 2.92
CA ALA A 128 24.60 -13.06 1.71
C ALA A 128 25.43 -14.34 1.43
N MET A 129 25.96 -14.99 2.46
CA MET A 129 26.66 -16.29 2.33
C MET A 129 25.70 -17.39 1.87
N VAL A 130 24.49 -17.43 2.43
CA VAL A 130 23.45 -18.38 2.00
C VAL A 130 23.07 -18.14 0.53
N ALA A 131 22.89 -16.89 0.11
CA ALA A 131 22.57 -16.54 -1.26
C ALA A 131 23.65 -17.00 -2.26
N LYS A 132 24.93 -16.79 -1.93
CA LYS A 132 26.07 -17.30 -2.73
C LYS A 132 26.02 -18.82 -2.87
N THR A 133 25.82 -19.52 -1.75
CA THR A 133 25.77 -20.98 -1.72
C THR A 133 24.56 -21.51 -2.48
N ALA A 134 23.39 -20.88 -2.29
CA ALA A 134 22.15 -21.26 -3.00
C ALA A 134 22.30 -21.11 -4.51
N LEU A 135 22.92 -20.04 -4.99
CA LEU A 135 23.16 -19.80 -6.40
C LEU A 135 24.16 -20.81 -6.99
N GLN A 136 25.19 -21.21 -6.24
CA GLN A 136 26.10 -22.29 -6.66
C GLN A 136 25.39 -23.64 -6.72
N ILE A 137 24.54 -23.96 -5.75
CA ILE A 137 23.73 -25.19 -5.77
C ILE A 137 22.78 -25.18 -6.98
N ALA A 138 22.14 -24.04 -7.28
CA ALA A 138 21.27 -23.90 -8.46
C ALA A 138 22.06 -24.16 -9.76
N ARG A 139 23.31 -23.68 -9.84
CA ARG A 139 24.19 -23.99 -10.97
C ARG A 139 24.43 -25.50 -11.14
N GLU A 140 24.81 -26.19 -10.05
CA GLU A 140 25.02 -27.63 -10.09
C GLU A 140 23.76 -28.40 -10.49
N GLN A 141 22.60 -28.01 -9.96
CA GLN A 141 21.31 -28.61 -10.32
C GLN A 141 20.94 -28.37 -11.80
N ALA A 142 21.19 -27.16 -12.31
CA ALA A 142 20.94 -26.86 -13.71
C ALA A 142 21.89 -27.68 -14.62
N LEU A 143 23.15 -27.76 -14.24
CA LEU A 143 24.14 -28.57 -14.98
C LEU A 143 23.76 -30.04 -14.98
N GLU A 144 23.36 -30.62 -13.86
CA GLU A 144 22.87 -32.00 -13.77
C GLU A 144 21.68 -32.23 -14.69
N ARG A 145 20.72 -31.30 -14.76
CA ARG A 145 19.57 -31.36 -15.67
C ARG A 145 20.01 -31.31 -17.15
N SER A 146 20.97 -30.44 -17.46
CA SER A 146 21.52 -30.36 -18.84
C SER A 146 22.18 -31.67 -19.27
N TYR A 147 22.99 -32.30 -18.39
CA TYR A 147 23.59 -33.59 -18.66
C TYR A 147 22.56 -34.72 -18.82
N GLU A 148 21.52 -34.75 -17.97
CA GLU A 148 20.44 -35.73 -18.13
C GLU A 148 19.66 -35.52 -19.43
N ARG A 149 19.44 -34.26 -19.85
CA ARG A 149 18.76 -33.90 -21.09
C ARG A 149 19.55 -34.31 -22.32
N PHE A 150 20.89 -34.21 -22.30
CA PHE A 150 21.78 -34.47 -23.42
C PHE A 150 22.62 -35.74 -23.28
N LYS A 151 22.24 -36.67 -22.41
CA LYS A 151 22.99 -37.88 -22.05
C LYS A 151 23.36 -38.76 -23.23
N ASP A 152 22.60 -38.70 -24.32
CA ASP A 152 22.89 -39.47 -25.53
C ASP A 152 23.97 -38.83 -26.42
N SER A 153 24.31 -37.57 -26.18
CA SER A 153 25.26 -36.77 -26.96
C SER A 153 26.57 -36.45 -26.22
N VAL A 154 26.54 -36.45 -24.88
CA VAL A 154 27.69 -36.07 -24.05
C VAL A 154 27.93 -37.08 -22.94
N SER A 155 29.22 -37.30 -22.59
CA SER A 155 29.59 -38.15 -21.46
C SER A 155 29.30 -37.43 -20.14
N ALA A 156 28.94 -38.21 -19.11
CA ALA A 156 28.69 -37.64 -17.76
C ALA A 156 29.92 -36.90 -17.23
N PRO A 157 29.75 -35.77 -16.55
CA PRO A 157 30.88 -34.98 -16.10
C PRO A 157 31.64 -35.70 -14.99
N PRO A 158 32.95 -35.49 -14.88
CA PRO A 158 33.72 -35.91 -13.72
C PRO A 158 33.38 -34.95 -12.54
N HIS A 159 32.77 -35.48 -11.50
CA HIS A 159 32.56 -34.84 -10.17
C HIS A 159 32.31 -33.34 -10.13
N PHE A 160 31.12 -32.97 -9.63
CA PHE A 160 30.64 -31.58 -9.45
C PHE A 160 31.28 -30.80 -8.26
N LEU A 161 32.36 -31.28 -7.63
CA LEU A 161 33.05 -30.67 -6.48
C LEU A 161 34.55 -30.58 -6.72
N PRO A 162 35.23 -29.53 -6.27
CA PRO A 162 34.78 -28.45 -5.39
C PRO A 162 33.99 -27.35 -6.12
N LEU A 163 33.03 -26.72 -5.40
CA LEU A 163 32.30 -25.54 -5.88
C LEU A 163 33.31 -24.43 -6.17
N LYS A 164 33.32 -23.92 -7.40
CA LYS A 164 34.12 -22.75 -7.76
C LYS A 164 33.43 -21.49 -7.22
N ASP A 165 34.18 -20.57 -6.63
CA ASP A 165 33.64 -19.27 -6.19
C ASP A 165 33.37 -18.35 -7.40
N GLU A 166 32.26 -18.60 -8.10
CA GLU A 166 31.82 -17.83 -9.26
C GLU A 166 30.70 -16.84 -8.88
N ALA A 167 30.07 -16.97 -7.71
CA ALA A 167 29.00 -16.10 -7.23
C ALA A 167 29.54 -14.80 -6.58
N ARG A 168 30.54 -14.18 -7.20
CA ARG A 168 31.20 -12.96 -6.69
C ARG A 168 30.32 -11.71 -6.78
N GLY A 169 29.27 -11.75 -7.61
CA GLY A 169 28.32 -10.66 -7.75
C GLY A 169 27.44 -10.38 -6.52
N ILE A 170 27.43 -11.28 -5.52
CA ILE A 170 26.68 -11.07 -4.30
C ILE A 170 27.59 -10.47 -3.23
N ILE A 171 27.19 -9.31 -2.67
CA ILE A 171 27.95 -8.62 -1.64
C ILE A 171 27.11 -8.38 -0.37
N CYS A 172 27.81 -8.28 0.78
CA CYS A 172 27.20 -7.87 2.04
C CYS A 172 27.29 -6.35 2.18
N GLY A 173 26.14 -5.69 2.45
CA GLY A 173 26.10 -4.28 2.72
C GLY A 173 24.71 -3.67 2.56
N ASN A 174 24.61 -2.37 2.79
CA ASN A 174 23.33 -1.67 2.69
C ASN A 174 23.12 -1.17 1.26
N ALA A 175 22.09 -1.69 0.58
CA ALA A 175 21.77 -1.36 -0.80
C ALA A 175 21.45 0.13 -1.03
N LEU A 176 20.99 0.86 -0.01
CA LEU A 176 20.68 2.28 -0.14
C LEU A 176 21.93 3.17 -0.06
N THR A 177 23.00 2.72 0.59
CA THR A 177 24.26 3.47 0.76
C THR A 177 25.34 3.08 -0.25
N ILE A 178 25.37 1.82 -0.70
CA ILE A 178 26.32 1.33 -1.72
C ILE A 178 26.01 1.98 -3.08
N ASP A 179 27.04 2.39 -3.82
CA ASP A 179 26.89 2.75 -5.23
C ASP A 179 26.71 1.47 -6.07
N TRP A 180 25.59 1.35 -6.76
CA TRP A 180 25.29 0.17 -7.57
C TRP A 180 26.20 0.06 -8.81
N SER A 181 26.83 1.18 -9.24
CA SER A 181 27.79 1.19 -10.34
C SER A 181 29.06 0.40 -10.04
N ASP A 182 29.36 0.13 -8.78
CA ASP A 182 30.47 -0.73 -8.38
C ASP A 182 30.23 -2.22 -8.68
N LEU A 183 28.96 -2.60 -8.91
CA LEU A 183 28.52 -3.99 -9.13
C LEU A 183 28.05 -4.24 -10.54
N VAL A 184 27.24 -3.34 -11.09
CA VAL A 184 26.59 -3.50 -12.39
C VAL A 184 26.61 -2.20 -13.17
N THR A 185 26.66 -2.31 -14.50
CA THR A 185 26.61 -1.14 -15.39
C THR A 185 25.20 -1.00 -15.97
N PRO A 186 24.55 0.18 -15.86
CA PRO A 186 23.26 0.44 -16.48
C PRO A 186 23.28 0.18 -17.99
N SER A 187 22.46 -0.71 -18.47
CA SER A 187 22.33 -1.05 -19.89
C SER A 187 20.97 -1.69 -20.16
N SER A 188 20.57 -1.77 -21.43
CA SER A 188 19.32 -2.44 -21.83
C SER A 188 19.29 -3.96 -21.55
N ASN A 189 20.42 -4.54 -21.16
CA ASN A 189 20.53 -5.95 -20.79
C ASN A 189 20.42 -6.16 -19.27
N LEU A 190 20.34 -5.09 -18.47
CA LEU A 190 20.23 -5.17 -17.02
C LEU A 190 18.76 -5.17 -16.58
N TYR A 191 18.40 -6.15 -15.77
CA TYR A 191 17.11 -6.23 -15.09
C TYR A 191 17.30 -6.14 -13.58
N ILE A 192 16.62 -5.18 -12.95
CA ILE A 192 16.60 -5.06 -11.50
C ILE A 192 15.26 -5.54 -10.96
N PHE A 193 15.30 -6.41 -9.97
CA PHE A 193 14.10 -6.96 -9.34
C PHE A 193 14.38 -7.39 -7.92
N GLY A 194 13.34 -7.73 -7.18
CA GLY A 194 13.49 -8.26 -5.82
C GLY A 194 12.28 -7.95 -4.95
N ASN A 195 12.46 -8.20 -3.66
CA ASN A 195 11.49 -7.95 -2.61
C ASN A 195 12.14 -7.12 -1.50
N PRO A 196 12.21 -5.77 -1.65
CA PRO A 196 12.83 -4.90 -0.67
C PRO A 196 12.08 -4.92 0.67
N PRO A 197 12.76 -4.62 1.79
CA PRO A 197 12.17 -4.68 3.13
C PRO A 197 11.02 -3.69 3.31
N TYR A 198 9.93 -4.16 3.97
CA TYR A 198 8.75 -3.35 4.27
C TYR A 198 8.87 -2.74 5.67
N SER A 199 8.92 -1.44 5.76
CA SER A 199 8.79 -0.72 7.02
C SER A 199 7.93 0.50 6.77
N GLY A 200 6.69 0.47 7.29
CA GLY A 200 5.80 1.62 7.22
C GLY A 200 6.37 2.78 8.02
N ILE A 201 6.01 4.00 7.65
CA ILE A 201 6.56 5.24 8.23
C ILE A 201 6.56 5.29 9.77
N ASN A 202 5.58 4.69 10.42
CA ASN A 202 5.45 4.71 11.88
C ASN A 202 6.39 3.73 12.59
N VAL A 203 6.95 2.75 11.88
CA VAL A 203 7.83 1.71 12.42
C VAL A 203 9.27 1.81 11.92
N GLN A 204 9.55 2.72 10.98
CA GLN A 204 10.92 3.02 10.56
C GLN A 204 11.74 3.52 11.73
N ASN A 205 12.94 2.95 11.91
CA ASN A 205 13.92 3.42 12.88
C ASN A 205 14.66 4.67 12.38
N ASP A 206 15.51 5.26 13.23
CA ASP A 206 16.21 6.51 12.91
C ASP A 206 17.24 6.35 11.77
N GLU A 207 17.82 5.15 11.60
CA GLU A 207 18.75 4.84 10.52
C GLU A 207 18.00 4.79 9.19
N GLN A 208 16.90 4.03 9.12
CA GLN A 208 16.05 3.96 7.93
C GLN A 208 15.53 5.34 7.50
N ARG A 209 15.15 6.19 8.45
CA ARG A 209 14.72 7.57 8.13
C ARG A 209 15.83 8.40 7.50
N LYS A 210 17.08 8.31 8.02
CA LYS A 210 18.25 8.98 7.44
C LYS A 210 18.55 8.47 6.04
N GLU A 211 18.41 7.17 5.80
CA GLU A 211 18.59 6.58 4.48
C GLU A 211 17.54 7.10 3.48
N MET A 212 16.27 7.19 3.92
CA MET A 212 15.22 7.81 3.12
C MET A 212 15.54 9.27 2.79
N GLU A 213 16.04 10.07 3.76
CA GLU A 213 16.49 11.46 3.54
C GLU A 213 17.61 11.51 2.50
N VAL A 214 18.58 10.61 2.54
CA VAL A 214 19.69 10.56 1.57
C VAL A 214 19.19 10.21 0.17
N ILE A 215 18.29 9.24 0.05
CA ILE A 215 17.77 8.79 -1.25
C ILE A 215 16.88 9.85 -1.91
N PHE A 216 15.95 10.45 -1.16
CA PHE A 216 14.98 11.40 -1.70
C PHE A 216 15.46 12.87 -1.68
N GLY A 217 16.44 13.22 -0.80
CA GLY A 217 16.90 14.60 -0.61
C GLY A 217 15.76 15.52 -0.19
N ASP A 218 15.64 16.67 -0.85
CA ASP A 218 14.60 17.66 -0.57
C ASP A 218 13.20 17.28 -1.07
N ARG A 219 13.03 16.11 -1.69
CA ARG A 219 11.72 15.66 -2.18
C ARG A 219 10.82 15.17 -1.04
N PRO A 220 9.50 15.40 -1.11
CA PRO A 220 8.56 14.87 -0.13
C PRO A 220 8.65 13.34 -0.05
N HIS A 221 8.92 12.81 1.14
CA HIS A 221 9.02 11.36 1.40
C HIS A 221 8.47 10.95 2.76
N SER A 222 7.91 11.91 3.51
CA SER A 222 7.44 11.71 4.89
C SER A 222 6.23 10.77 5.04
N LYS A 223 5.70 10.24 3.93
CA LYS A 223 4.59 9.27 3.93
C LYS A 223 4.99 7.95 3.30
N LEU A 224 6.22 7.81 2.81
CA LEU A 224 6.67 6.63 2.08
C LEU A 224 7.06 5.50 3.02
N ASP A 225 6.66 4.28 2.66
CA ASP A 225 7.22 3.06 3.20
C ASP A 225 8.68 2.89 2.74
N TYR A 226 9.47 2.20 3.53
CA TYR A 226 10.91 2.07 3.32
C TYR A 226 11.27 1.44 1.96
N CYS A 227 10.47 0.46 1.48
CA CYS A 227 10.66 -0.16 0.16
C CYS A 227 10.60 0.83 -1.01
N ALA A 228 9.98 2.01 -0.85
CA ALA A 228 9.92 3.06 -1.86
C ALA A 228 11.31 3.58 -2.26
N ALA A 229 12.30 3.51 -1.36
CA ALA A 229 13.68 3.92 -1.65
C ALA A 229 14.31 3.09 -2.77
N TRP A 230 14.00 1.80 -2.86
CA TRP A 230 14.49 0.93 -3.95
C TRP A 230 13.91 1.31 -5.30
N TYR A 231 12.61 1.62 -5.37
CA TYR A 231 11.98 2.11 -6.60
C TYR A 231 12.65 3.39 -7.11
N TYR A 232 12.83 4.37 -6.22
CA TYR A 232 13.40 5.64 -6.60
C TYR A 232 14.89 5.53 -6.95
N LYS A 233 15.66 4.74 -6.19
CA LYS A 233 17.08 4.48 -6.48
C LYS A 233 17.25 3.72 -7.79
N ALA A 234 16.44 2.69 -8.07
CA ALA A 234 16.47 1.96 -9.33
C ALA A 234 16.12 2.87 -10.52
N ALA A 235 15.08 3.69 -10.41
CA ALA A 235 14.70 4.63 -11.44
C ALA A 235 15.80 5.66 -11.76
N LYS A 236 16.50 6.18 -10.75
CA LYS A 236 17.64 7.07 -10.92
C LYS A 236 18.83 6.36 -11.57
N PHE A 237 19.18 5.18 -11.05
CA PHE A 237 20.32 4.42 -11.51
C PHE A 237 20.19 3.98 -12.96
N LEU A 238 19.00 3.52 -13.36
CA LEU A 238 18.72 3.04 -14.71
C LEU A 238 18.26 4.13 -15.68
N ASN A 239 18.29 5.40 -15.28
CA ASN A 239 17.79 6.47 -16.12
C ASN A 239 18.54 6.55 -17.46
N HIS A 240 17.81 6.55 -18.58
CA HIS A 240 18.31 6.54 -19.96
C HIS A 240 19.13 5.30 -20.38
N SER A 241 19.11 4.21 -19.61
CA SER A 241 19.83 2.97 -19.93
C SER A 241 19.10 2.04 -20.91
N GLY A 242 17.78 2.20 -21.04
CA GLY A 242 16.90 1.26 -21.73
C GLY A 242 16.58 0.00 -20.92
N ALA A 243 17.04 -0.09 -19.68
CA ALA A 243 16.73 -1.16 -18.73
C ALA A 243 15.29 -1.09 -18.20
N SER A 244 14.89 -2.13 -17.48
CA SER A 244 13.63 -2.18 -16.75
C SER A 244 13.82 -2.74 -15.34
N PHE A 245 12.89 -2.43 -14.45
CA PHE A 245 12.91 -2.97 -13.09
C PHE A 245 11.51 -3.30 -12.58
N SER A 246 11.44 -4.18 -11.59
CA SER A 246 10.19 -4.56 -10.93
C SER A 246 10.45 -5.00 -9.51
N PHE A 247 9.59 -4.54 -8.59
CA PHE A 247 9.65 -4.96 -7.20
C PHE A 247 8.31 -5.51 -6.72
N LEU A 248 8.39 -6.54 -5.87
CA LEU A 248 7.33 -6.96 -4.99
C LEU A 248 7.36 -6.04 -3.77
N SER A 249 6.27 -5.39 -3.44
CA SER A 249 6.21 -4.42 -2.34
C SER A 249 4.87 -4.46 -1.62
N THR A 250 4.76 -3.76 -0.49
CA THR A 250 3.45 -3.52 0.13
C THR A 250 2.55 -2.75 -0.83
N ASN A 251 1.26 -3.07 -0.85
CA ASN A 251 0.29 -2.38 -1.69
C ASN A 251 0.09 -0.89 -1.32
N SER A 252 0.59 -0.46 -0.17
CA SER A 252 0.55 0.95 0.25
C SER A 252 1.27 1.89 -0.70
N VAL A 253 2.26 1.41 -1.50
CA VAL A 253 2.96 2.24 -2.49
C VAL A 253 2.03 2.76 -3.60
N THR A 254 0.92 2.05 -3.88
CA THR A 254 -0.11 2.45 -4.86
C THR A 254 -1.31 3.14 -4.23
N GLN A 255 -1.22 3.54 -2.96
CA GLN A 255 -2.33 4.08 -2.18
C GLN A 255 -1.98 5.40 -1.49
N GLY A 256 -3.00 6.22 -1.32
CA GLY A 256 -2.92 7.41 -0.49
C GLY A 256 -1.84 8.41 -0.92
N ALA A 257 -1.25 9.05 0.08
CA ALA A 257 -0.20 10.04 -0.12
C ALA A 257 1.14 9.47 -0.60
N GLN A 258 1.30 8.13 -0.63
CA GLN A 258 2.52 7.52 -1.15
C GLN A 258 2.61 7.65 -2.67
N VAL A 259 1.49 7.56 -3.37
CA VAL A 259 1.45 7.60 -4.85
C VAL A 259 2.12 8.86 -5.42
N PRO A 260 1.72 10.08 -5.05
CA PRO A 260 2.39 11.28 -5.57
C PRO A 260 3.85 11.39 -5.12
N GLN A 261 4.17 11.01 -3.89
CA GLN A 261 5.55 11.12 -3.39
C GLN A 261 6.52 10.14 -4.06
N LEU A 262 6.06 8.94 -4.42
CA LEU A 262 6.89 7.93 -5.07
C LEU A 262 6.85 8.05 -6.60
N PHE A 263 5.66 8.00 -7.20
CA PHE A 263 5.54 7.85 -8.65
C PHE A 263 5.68 9.16 -9.42
N ALA A 264 5.33 10.33 -8.86
CA ALA A 264 5.50 11.56 -9.59
C ALA A 264 6.98 11.79 -9.98
N PRO A 265 7.96 11.76 -9.06
CA PRO A 265 9.36 11.97 -9.44
C PRO A 265 9.93 10.85 -10.34
N ILE A 266 9.42 9.63 -10.25
CA ILE A 266 9.83 8.53 -11.14
C ILE A 266 9.27 8.76 -12.54
N MET A 267 8.01 9.12 -12.67
CA MET A 267 7.38 9.35 -13.97
C MET A 267 7.88 10.64 -14.66
N ASP A 268 8.31 11.64 -13.89
CA ASP A 268 9.01 12.85 -14.40
C ASP A 268 10.33 12.51 -15.12
N MET A 269 10.99 11.43 -14.69
CA MET A 269 12.18 10.89 -15.39
C MET A 269 11.81 10.07 -16.65
N GLY A 270 10.55 10.04 -17.05
CA GLY A 270 10.08 9.32 -18.24
C GLY A 270 9.67 7.86 -18.01
N TRP A 271 9.72 7.36 -16.78
CA TRP A 271 9.29 6.00 -16.46
C TRP A 271 7.78 5.82 -16.62
N ARG A 272 7.37 4.61 -17.00
CA ARG A 272 5.97 4.17 -17.14
C ARG A 272 5.79 2.79 -16.54
N ILE A 273 4.60 2.49 -16.05
CA ILE A 273 4.26 1.14 -15.59
C ILE A 273 4.06 0.25 -16.82
N SER A 274 4.89 -0.78 -16.94
CA SER A 274 4.84 -1.76 -18.04
C SER A 274 3.94 -2.94 -17.71
N PHE A 275 3.87 -3.32 -16.44
CA PHE A 275 2.94 -4.32 -15.93
C PHE A 275 2.69 -4.10 -14.45
N ALA A 276 1.54 -4.62 -13.97
CA ALA A 276 1.23 -4.63 -12.55
C ALA A 276 0.40 -5.88 -12.18
N TYR A 277 0.64 -6.36 -10.96
CA TYR A 277 -0.26 -7.23 -10.23
C TYR A 277 -0.84 -6.40 -9.07
N PRO A 278 -2.11 -6.02 -9.14
CA PRO A 278 -2.78 -5.28 -8.06
C PRO A 278 -2.78 -6.08 -6.76
N SER A 279 -3.16 -5.41 -5.71
CA SER A 279 -3.14 -5.95 -4.34
C SER A 279 -3.60 -7.40 -4.22
N PHE A 280 -2.73 -8.28 -3.75
CA PHE A 280 -3.05 -9.66 -3.44
C PHE A 280 -2.51 -10.07 -2.06
N LYS A 281 -3.13 -11.09 -1.46
CA LYS A 281 -2.69 -11.58 -0.16
C LYS A 281 -1.42 -12.39 -0.33
N TRP A 282 -0.40 -12.04 0.45
CA TRP A 282 0.79 -12.87 0.59
C TRP A 282 0.49 -14.02 1.55
N ASP A 283 0.40 -15.23 1.03
CA ASP A 283 0.24 -16.43 1.84
C ASP A 283 1.60 -16.90 2.36
N ASN A 284 2.04 -16.33 3.44
CA ASN A 284 3.22 -16.79 4.16
C ASN A 284 2.83 -17.15 5.59
N LYS A 285 2.47 -18.42 5.81
CA LYS A 285 2.24 -19.14 7.10
C LYS A 285 2.33 -18.28 8.37
N GLY A 286 1.45 -17.26 8.50
CA GLY A 286 1.30 -16.51 9.74
C GLY A 286 1.46 -14.98 9.68
N ALA A 287 1.80 -14.37 8.54
CA ALA A 287 1.74 -12.92 8.34
C ALA A 287 0.82 -12.60 7.15
N MET A 288 -0.33 -12.01 7.42
CA MET A 288 -1.22 -11.50 6.38
C MET A 288 -0.74 -10.13 5.93
N VAL A 289 0.17 -10.08 4.95
CA VAL A 289 0.58 -8.83 4.31
C VAL A 289 -0.06 -8.77 2.93
N THR A 290 -0.66 -7.65 2.58
CA THR A 290 -1.15 -7.40 1.23
C THR A 290 -0.03 -6.74 0.43
N VAL A 291 0.29 -7.30 -0.72
CA VAL A 291 1.38 -6.87 -1.59
C VAL A 291 0.89 -6.56 -2.99
N CYS A 292 1.71 -5.85 -3.76
CA CYS A 292 1.55 -5.63 -5.19
C CYS A 292 2.88 -5.82 -5.92
N ILE A 293 2.83 -5.97 -7.24
CA ILE A 293 4.02 -6.03 -8.10
C ILE A 293 3.87 -4.96 -9.17
N ILE A 294 4.91 -4.13 -9.35
CA ILE A 294 4.92 -3.07 -10.35
C ILE A 294 6.21 -3.15 -11.15
N GLY A 295 6.06 -3.33 -12.45
CA GLY A 295 7.16 -3.26 -13.41
C GLY A 295 7.23 -1.90 -14.09
N MET A 296 8.44 -1.35 -14.20
CA MET A 296 8.72 -0.01 -14.71
C MET A 296 9.67 -0.06 -15.92
N ILE A 297 9.35 0.75 -16.94
CA ILE A 297 10.19 0.91 -18.14
C ILE A 297 10.09 2.35 -18.65
N GLN A 298 11.13 2.88 -19.29
CA GLN A 298 11.07 4.21 -19.92
C GLN A 298 10.46 4.17 -21.32
N ASN A 299 10.78 3.16 -22.11
CA ASN A 299 10.32 3.03 -23.50
C ASN A 299 9.36 1.85 -23.62
N LEU A 300 8.06 2.12 -23.64
CA LEU A 300 7.04 1.10 -23.87
C LEU A 300 7.14 0.59 -25.32
N THR A 301 7.60 -0.63 -25.50
CA THR A 301 7.66 -1.31 -26.80
C THR A 301 6.45 -2.21 -27.04
N ARG A 302 5.65 -2.46 -26.00
CA ARG A 302 4.43 -3.27 -26.02
C ARG A 302 3.38 -2.64 -25.09
N SER A 303 2.11 -3.01 -25.30
CA SER A 303 1.02 -2.57 -24.42
C SER A 303 1.27 -3.01 -22.98
N PRO A 304 1.06 -2.14 -22.00
CA PRO A 304 1.12 -2.51 -20.58
C PRO A 304 0.16 -3.63 -20.22
N GLU A 305 0.55 -4.45 -19.24
CA GLU A 305 -0.17 -5.65 -18.82
C GLU A 305 -0.59 -5.55 -17.36
N LEU A 306 -1.90 -5.66 -17.09
CA LEU A 306 -2.44 -5.78 -15.74
C LEU A 306 -2.98 -7.18 -15.50
N TRP A 307 -2.61 -7.77 -14.38
CA TRP A 307 -3.03 -9.10 -13.97
C TRP A 307 -4.07 -9.02 -12.84
N ASN A 308 -5.34 -9.08 -13.17
CA ASN A 308 -6.43 -9.20 -12.20
C ASN A 308 -6.68 -10.67 -11.86
N SER A 309 -6.19 -11.10 -10.70
CA SER A 309 -6.17 -12.52 -10.31
C SER A 309 -5.41 -13.35 -11.36
N GLU A 310 -6.09 -14.17 -12.13
CA GLU A 310 -5.50 -15.01 -13.19
C GLU A 310 -5.70 -14.42 -14.60
N LYS A 311 -6.46 -13.30 -14.72
CA LYS A 311 -6.78 -12.70 -16.02
C LYS A 311 -5.80 -11.59 -16.38
N LEU A 312 -5.15 -11.77 -17.54
CA LEU A 312 -4.31 -10.75 -18.16
C LEU A 312 -5.14 -9.76 -18.97
N GLU A 313 -4.98 -8.47 -18.72
CA GLU A 313 -5.55 -7.40 -19.55
C GLU A 313 -4.43 -6.52 -20.15
N ARG A 314 -4.40 -6.43 -21.48
CA ARG A 314 -3.50 -5.52 -22.21
C ARG A 314 -4.19 -4.20 -22.44
N VAL A 315 -3.51 -3.10 -22.11
CA VAL A 315 -4.10 -1.76 -22.08
C VAL A 315 -3.19 -0.70 -22.69
N GLY A 316 -3.72 0.47 -22.92
CA GLY A 316 -2.94 1.61 -23.41
C GLY A 316 -2.08 2.27 -22.32
N ASN A 317 -2.54 2.22 -21.07
CA ASN A 317 -1.85 2.81 -19.92
C ASN A 317 -2.30 2.17 -18.61
N ILE A 318 -1.39 2.09 -17.63
CA ILE A 318 -1.70 1.77 -16.23
C ILE A 318 -1.37 3.02 -15.41
N SER A 319 -2.35 3.53 -14.66
CA SER A 319 -2.13 4.66 -13.77
C SER A 319 -1.35 4.23 -12.51
N PRO A 320 -0.74 5.18 -11.77
CA PRO A 320 -0.09 4.87 -10.48
C PRO A 320 -1.03 4.32 -9.40
N TYR A 321 -2.34 4.42 -9.61
CA TYR A 321 -3.39 3.81 -8.78
C TYR A 321 -3.84 2.45 -9.32
N GLU A 322 -3.04 1.80 -10.16
CA GLU A 322 -3.31 0.49 -10.78
C GLU A 322 -4.60 0.44 -11.63
N LEU A 323 -5.06 1.58 -12.15
CA LEU A 323 -6.23 1.64 -13.02
C LEU A 323 -5.85 1.55 -14.50
N LEU A 324 -6.61 0.72 -15.22
CA LEU A 324 -6.48 0.49 -16.66
C LEU A 324 -7.00 1.66 -17.47
N ASN A 325 -6.22 2.15 -18.43
CA ASN A 325 -6.62 3.23 -19.35
C ASN A 325 -7.16 4.46 -18.62
N ALA A 326 -6.67 4.74 -17.42
CA ALA A 326 -7.00 5.93 -16.65
C ALA A 326 -5.89 6.98 -16.81
N PRO A 327 -6.21 8.28 -16.68
CA PRO A 327 -5.20 9.32 -16.77
C PRO A 327 -4.14 9.16 -15.66
N THR A 328 -2.89 9.48 -16.00
CA THR A 328 -1.82 9.62 -15.02
C THR A 328 -1.97 10.97 -14.34
N VAL A 329 -2.51 10.97 -13.13
CA VAL A 329 -2.66 12.14 -12.26
C VAL A 329 -2.15 11.80 -10.87
N PHE A 330 -1.70 12.81 -10.13
CA PHE A 330 -1.23 12.65 -8.77
C PHE A 330 -2.10 13.48 -7.84
N ILE A 331 -2.77 12.82 -6.90
CA ILE A 331 -3.66 13.46 -5.96
C ILE A 331 -2.87 13.78 -4.69
N GLU A 332 -2.65 15.08 -4.47
CA GLU A 332 -1.94 15.57 -3.29
C GLU A 332 -2.92 16.08 -2.25
N ALA A 333 -2.59 15.89 -0.97
CA ALA A 333 -3.38 16.38 0.15
C ALA A 333 -3.55 17.90 0.10
N ARG A 334 -4.76 18.39 0.39
CA ARG A 334 -5.10 19.81 0.38
C ARG A 334 -5.65 20.25 1.72
N THR A 335 -5.43 21.50 2.07
CA THR A 335 -5.92 22.10 3.32
C THR A 335 -7.38 22.52 3.26
N ALA A 336 -7.94 22.66 2.06
CA ALA A 336 -9.34 23.02 1.83
C ALA A 336 -9.90 22.20 0.65
N PRO A 337 -11.24 21.96 0.61
CA PRO A 337 -11.90 21.29 -0.51
C PRO A 337 -11.67 22.02 -1.85
N ILE A 338 -11.37 21.25 -2.91
CA ILE A 338 -11.30 21.76 -4.29
C ILE A 338 -12.68 22.03 -4.89
N SER A 339 -13.71 21.42 -4.34
CA SER A 339 -15.12 21.58 -4.69
C SER A 339 -15.84 22.44 -3.64
N LYS A 340 -17.09 22.84 -3.92
CA LYS A 340 -17.90 23.66 -3.00
C LYS A 340 -18.50 22.83 -1.85
N LEU A 341 -17.67 22.00 -1.22
CA LEU A 341 -18.03 21.24 -0.02
C LEU A 341 -17.56 21.98 1.22
N LEU A 342 -18.26 21.75 2.36
CA LEU A 342 -17.88 22.31 3.63
C LEU A 342 -16.60 21.63 4.17
N PRO A 343 -15.75 22.35 4.93
CA PRO A 343 -14.55 21.76 5.53
C PRO A 343 -14.92 20.73 6.59
N MET A 344 -14.02 19.77 6.81
CA MET A 344 -14.09 18.80 7.89
C MET A 344 -12.86 18.89 8.77
N ASP A 345 -13.04 18.77 10.06
CA ASP A 345 -11.96 18.73 11.03
C ASP A 345 -12.03 17.48 11.92
N TYR A 346 -10.89 17.10 12.50
CA TYR A 346 -10.88 16.07 13.53
C TYR A 346 -11.68 16.50 14.75
N GLY A 347 -12.31 15.56 15.43
CA GLY A 347 -12.79 15.78 16.79
C GLY A 347 -11.64 16.01 17.77
N SER A 348 -11.99 16.25 19.03
CA SER A 348 -11.08 16.63 20.10
C SER A 348 -10.16 15.50 20.55
N SER A 349 -8.88 15.81 20.79
CA SER A 349 -7.88 14.83 21.24
C SER A 349 -7.61 15.00 22.74
N PRO A 350 -7.86 13.98 23.58
CA PRO A 350 -7.73 14.12 25.02
C PRO A 350 -6.28 14.21 25.50
N PHE A 351 -5.34 13.35 25.02
CA PHE A 351 -3.95 13.27 25.52
C PHE A 351 -3.84 13.30 27.04
N GLU A 352 -4.55 12.36 27.74
CA GLU A 352 -4.76 12.47 29.19
C GLU A 352 -4.70 11.12 29.94
N GLY A 353 -4.37 10.01 29.25
CA GLY A 353 -4.23 8.70 29.88
C GLY A 353 -5.53 8.03 30.31
N ASN A 354 -6.66 8.36 29.68
CA ASN A 354 -8.02 7.90 29.99
C ASN A 354 -8.56 8.37 31.38
N PHE A 355 -8.00 9.43 31.96
CA PHE A 355 -8.50 9.96 33.22
C PHE A 355 -9.75 10.84 33.05
N LEU A 356 -9.85 11.60 31.94
CA LEU A 356 -11.04 12.38 31.58
C LEU A 356 -12.03 11.60 30.71
N THR A 357 -11.58 10.52 30.08
CA THR A 357 -12.38 9.69 29.15
C THR A 357 -12.37 8.20 29.55
N PRO A 358 -12.72 7.84 30.80
CA PRO A 358 -12.64 6.45 31.24
C PRO A 358 -13.64 5.55 30.48
N LYS A 359 -13.36 4.25 30.50
CA LYS A 359 -14.21 3.22 29.88
C LYS A 359 -14.85 2.28 30.91
N ASP A 360 -14.70 2.56 32.20
CA ASP A 360 -15.04 1.67 33.31
C ASP A 360 -16.37 2.01 33.99
N GLY A 361 -17.16 2.94 33.44
CA GLY A 361 -18.43 3.39 34.01
C GLY A 361 -18.28 4.21 35.31
N SER A 362 -17.08 4.66 35.65
CA SER A 362 -16.82 5.39 36.89
C SER A 362 -17.44 6.78 36.89
N LEU A 363 -17.57 7.45 35.75
CA LEU A 363 -18.20 8.78 35.66
C LEU A 363 -19.69 8.71 35.93
N GLU A 364 -20.39 7.76 35.30
CA GLU A 364 -21.83 7.56 35.44
C GLU A 364 -22.21 7.17 36.88
N LYS A 365 -21.32 6.43 37.56
CA LYS A 365 -21.51 6.07 38.95
C LYS A 365 -21.33 7.28 39.86
N GLU A 366 -20.25 8.04 39.68
CA GLU A 366 -19.92 9.19 40.50
C GLU A 366 -20.90 10.36 40.31
N ALA A 367 -21.36 10.59 39.05
CA ALA A 367 -22.32 11.63 38.71
C ALA A 367 -23.67 11.50 39.48
N LYS A 368 -24.00 10.29 39.97
CA LYS A 368 -25.22 10.08 40.77
C LYS A 368 -25.12 10.71 42.16
N THR A 369 -23.93 10.91 42.70
CA THR A 369 -23.67 11.39 44.05
C THR A 369 -22.91 12.70 44.09
N ASP A 370 -22.13 13.02 43.07
CA ASP A 370 -21.35 14.24 42.93
C ASP A 370 -21.94 15.15 41.83
N PRO A 371 -22.66 16.23 42.17
CA PRO A 371 -23.24 17.14 41.18
C PRO A 371 -22.21 17.90 40.36
N ILE A 372 -20.96 17.97 40.80
CA ILE A 372 -19.87 18.58 40.05
C ILE A 372 -19.47 17.65 38.88
N ILE A 373 -19.41 16.34 39.12
CA ILE A 373 -19.17 15.38 38.06
C ILE A 373 -20.33 15.37 37.06
N ALA A 374 -21.57 15.40 37.55
CA ALA A 374 -22.75 15.50 36.67
C ALA A 374 -22.73 16.78 35.81
N LYS A 375 -22.22 17.91 36.33
CA LYS A 375 -22.06 19.17 35.57
C LYS A 375 -21.10 19.04 34.38
N TYR A 376 -19.97 18.33 34.56
CA TYR A 376 -18.92 18.23 33.56
C TYR A 376 -19.01 16.94 32.70
N MET A 377 -19.93 16.06 33.02
CA MET A 377 -20.13 14.82 32.29
C MET A 377 -20.90 15.08 31.00
N HIS A 378 -20.26 14.77 29.85
CA HIS A 378 -20.86 14.88 28.53
C HIS A 378 -20.77 13.53 27.79
N PRO A 379 -21.72 13.22 26.89
CA PRO A 379 -21.58 12.12 25.98
C PRO A 379 -20.28 12.27 25.18
N TYR A 380 -19.55 11.16 24.97
CA TYR A 380 -18.26 11.13 24.27
C TYR A 380 -18.28 10.12 23.15
N LEU A 381 -18.15 10.58 21.92
CA LEU A 381 -18.33 9.79 20.71
C LEU A 381 -16.98 9.51 20.05
N GLY A 382 -16.67 8.25 19.85
CA GLY A 382 -15.60 7.77 18.97
C GLY A 382 -16.19 6.91 17.86
N SER A 383 -15.34 6.34 17.00
CA SER A 383 -15.80 5.45 15.90
C SER A 383 -16.56 4.24 16.43
N GLU A 384 -16.14 3.68 17.57
CA GLU A 384 -16.81 2.52 18.16
C GLU A 384 -18.19 2.85 18.68
N GLU A 385 -18.32 4.00 19.37
CA GLU A 385 -19.58 4.48 19.92
C GLU A 385 -20.56 4.81 18.78
N LEU A 386 -20.13 5.52 17.74
CA LEU A 386 -20.94 5.86 16.57
C LEU A 386 -21.42 4.60 15.80
N ILE A 387 -20.50 3.69 15.52
CA ILE A 387 -20.78 2.53 14.65
C ILE A 387 -21.66 1.49 15.38
N HIS A 388 -21.45 1.28 16.68
CA HIS A 388 -22.10 0.23 17.47
C HIS A 388 -23.15 0.74 18.46
N ASN A 389 -23.49 2.03 18.38
CA ASN A 389 -24.46 2.69 19.28
C ASN A 389 -24.16 2.45 20.76
N LYS A 390 -22.87 2.60 21.15
CA LYS A 390 -22.41 2.42 22.52
C LYS A 390 -22.41 3.76 23.27
N GLU A 391 -22.84 3.73 24.50
CA GLU A 391 -22.75 4.90 25.38
C GLU A 391 -21.35 4.99 25.99
N ARG A 392 -20.80 6.20 26.02
CA ARG A 392 -19.57 6.57 26.71
C ARG A 392 -19.63 8.04 27.12
N TYR A 393 -18.96 8.39 28.19
CA TYR A 393 -18.95 9.75 28.72
C TYR A 393 -17.53 10.25 28.94
N CYS A 394 -17.37 11.58 28.97
CA CYS A 394 -16.13 12.25 29.32
C CYS A 394 -16.38 13.39 30.31
N LEU A 395 -15.33 13.83 30.98
CA LEU A 395 -15.32 15.09 31.71
C LEU A 395 -14.88 16.19 30.74
N TRP A 396 -15.83 17.03 30.34
CA TRP A 396 -15.60 18.15 29.44
C TRP A 396 -15.66 19.49 30.19
N MET A 397 -14.53 20.20 30.26
CA MET A 397 -14.36 21.41 31.05
C MET A 397 -13.82 22.60 30.24
N ALA A 398 -13.82 22.49 28.88
CA ALA A 398 -13.21 23.50 28.03
C ALA A 398 -13.82 24.89 28.15
N ASN A 399 -15.15 25.00 28.42
CA ASN A 399 -15.87 26.28 28.33
C ASN A 399 -16.26 26.87 29.67
N ASP A 400 -16.41 26.07 30.74
CA ASP A 400 -17.04 26.50 32.00
C ASP A 400 -16.32 26.01 33.26
N PHE A 401 -15.03 25.66 33.15
CA PHE A 401 -14.24 25.19 34.27
C PHE A 401 -14.14 26.20 35.39
N ASN A 402 -14.53 25.77 36.58
CA ASN A 402 -14.38 26.56 37.81
C ASN A 402 -13.34 25.89 38.73
N PRO A 403 -12.21 26.56 39.03
CA PRO A 403 -11.17 26.01 39.92
C PRO A 403 -11.67 25.63 41.32
N SER A 404 -12.74 26.29 41.84
CA SER A 404 -13.31 25.94 43.13
C SER A 404 -13.95 24.55 43.16
N ASP A 405 -14.31 23.99 42.00
CA ASP A 405 -14.90 22.66 41.89
C ASP A 405 -13.88 21.57 42.21
N LEU A 406 -12.58 21.83 42.01
CA LEU A 406 -11.49 20.91 42.44
C LEU A 406 -11.39 20.80 43.96
N VAL A 407 -11.80 21.85 44.71
CA VAL A 407 -11.80 21.80 46.16
C VAL A 407 -13.00 21.00 46.68
N LYS A 408 -14.14 21.11 46.00
CA LYS A 408 -15.41 20.50 46.39
C LYS A 408 -15.53 19.03 45.99
N SER A 409 -15.00 18.66 44.81
CA SER A 409 -15.02 17.28 44.32
C SER A 409 -13.63 16.64 44.44
N LYS A 410 -13.51 15.63 45.31
CA LYS A 410 -12.29 14.83 45.45
C LYS A 410 -12.01 14.04 44.18
N PHE A 411 -13.05 13.45 43.61
CA PHE A 411 -12.94 12.63 42.38
C PHE A 411 -12.42 13.46 41.20
N LEU A 412 -12.97 14.67 40.99
CA LEU A 412 -12.48 15.55 39.92
C LEU A 412 -11.03 15.95 40.13
N ARG A 413 -10.64 16.32 41.34
CA ARG A 413 -9.26 16.71 41.69
C ARG A 413 -8.27 15.59 41.37
N GLU A 414 -8.55 14.37 41.85
CA GLU A 414 -7.65 13.21 41.63
C GLU A 414 -7.44 12.94 40.16
N ARG A 415 -8.48 13.04 39.31
CA ARG A 415 -8.36 12.85 37.87
C ARG A 415 -7.56 13.95 37.19
N VAL A 416 -7.82 15.22 37.55
CA VAL A 416 -7.07 16.35 36.99
C VAL A 416 -5.58 16.29 37.38
N GLU A 417 -5.27 15.89 38.64
CA GLU A 417 -3.89 15.68 39.09
C GLU A 417 -3.21 14.53 38.33
N ALA A 418 -3.93 13.44 38.05
CA ALA A 418 -3.45 12.33 37.27
C ALA A 418 -3.14 12.73 35.82
N VAL A 419 -4.01 13.54 35.20
CA VAL A 419 -3.75 14.11 33.85
C VAL A 419 -2.49 14.98 33.85
N LYS A 420 -2.35 15.84 34.88
CA LYS A 420 -1.16 16.70 35.00
C LYS A 420 0.12 15.88 35.03
N LYS A 421 0.16 14.85 35.87
CA LYS A 421 1.30 13.94 35.97
C LYS A 421 1.56 13.21 34.65
N PHE A 422 0.54 12.61 34.06
CA PHE A 422 0.65 11.91 32.76
C PHE A 422 1.26 12.81 31.68
N ARG A 423 0.83 14.07 31.60
CA ARG A 423 1.36 15.03 30.62
C ARG A 423 2.79 15.46 30.94
N GLN A 424 3.15 15.63 32.22
CA GLN A 424 4.52 15.95 32.64
C GLN A 424 5.51 14.85 32.26
N ASP A 425 5.11 13.59 32.38
CA ASP A 425 5.93 12.41 32.08
C ASP A 425 6.03 12.08 30.58
N SER A 426 5.30 12.82 29.73
CA SER A 426 5.28 12.57 28.28
C SER A 426 6.63 12.88 27.62
N LYS A 427 7.04 12.02 26.68
CA LYS A 427 8.21 12.27 25.81
C LYS A 427 7.99 13.46 24.86
N ARG A 428 6.73 13.78 24.52
CA ARG A 428 6.39 14.84 23.56
C ARG A 428 6.35 16.22 24.25
N ALA A 429 7.17 17.17 23.76
CA ALA A 429 7.26 18.52 24.32
C ALA A 429 5.92 19.29 24.32
N GLN A 430 5.10 19.13 23.28
CA GLN A 430 3.77 19.76 23.21
C GLN A 430 2.83 19.21 24.29
N THR A 431 2.83 17.89 24.53
CA THR A 431 2.02 17.29 25.59
C THR A 431 2.45 17.79 26.96
N ARG A 432 3.77 17.91 27.21
CA ARG A 432 4.28 18.48 28.47
C ARG A 432 3.82 19.92 28.70
N LYS A 433 3.77 20.77 27.66
CA LYS A 433 3.24 22.14 27.77
C LYS A 433 1.78 22.18 28.23
N ARG A 434 0.97 21.20 27.80
CA ARG A 434 -0.44 21.07 28.19
C ARG A 434 -0.65 20.62 29.64
N ALA A 435 0.38 20.24 30.38
CA ALA A 435 0.31 19.93 31.80
C ALA A 435 -0.09 21.15 32.68
N GLN A 436 -0.03 22.38 32.14
CA GLN A 436 -0.49 23.59 32.80
C GLN A 436 -2.03 23.74 32.83
N MET A 437 -2.72 23.08 31.86
CA MET A 437 -4.19 23.04 31.77
C MET A 437 -4.69 21.60 31.82
N PRO A 438 -4.53 20.89 32.96
CA PRO A 438 -4.81 19.47 33.05
C PRO A 438 -6.29 19.11 33.02
N TYR A 439 -7.16 20.08 33.16
CA TYR A 439 -8.62 19.97 33.12
C TYR A 439 -9.17 20.01 31.67
N GLU A 440 -8.40 20.51 30.72
CA GLU A 440 -8.80 20.53 29.31
C GLU A 440 -8.27 19.32 28.53
N PHE A 441 -8.94 18.99 27.45
CA PHE A 441 -8.36 18.09 26.45
C PHE A 441 -7.08 18.68 25.83
N GLY A 442 -6.18 17.83 25.37
CA GLY A 442 -4.93 18.27 24.74
C GLY A 442 -5.16 19.11 23.48
N GLU A 443 -6.21 18.81 22.73
CA GLU A 443 -6.71 19.61 21.60
C GLU A 443 -8.24 19.67 21.67
N VAL A 444 -8.78 20.88 21.71
CA VAL A 444 -10.21 21.16 21.71
C VAL A 444 -10.63 21.57 20.30
N ARG A 445 -11.50 20.78 19.67
CA ARG A 445 -11.98 20.98 18.30
C ARG A 445 -13.48 20.67 18.18
N GLN A 446 -14.24 20.83 19.28
CA GLN A 446 -15.67 20.59 19.30
C GLN A 446 -16.38 21.64 18.46
N PRO A 447 -17.29 21.27 17.51
CA PRO A 447 -18.14 22.21 16.79
C PRO A 447 -19.06 23.00 17.74
N ASP A 448 -19.37 24.23 17.36
CA ASP A 448 -20.31 25.10 18.13
C ASP A 448 -21.79 24.84 17.77
N ALA A 449 -22.05 24.11 16.70
CA ALA A 449 -23.36 23.68 16.21
C ALA A 449 -23.47 22.17 16.12
N ASP A 450 -24.68 21.66 15.86
CA ASP A 450 -24.90 20.26 15.53
C ASP A 450 -24.08 19.87 14.28
N TYR A 451 -23.56 18.67 14.26
CA TYR A 451 -22.57 18.27 13.27
C TYR A 451 -22.76 16.84 12.77
N MET A 452 -22.28 16.60 11.57
CA MET A 452 -22.10 15.26 11.03
C MET A 452 -20.79 14.67 11.56
N ALA A 453 -20.84 13.45 12.11
CA ALA A 453 -19.70 12.67 12.58
C ALA A 453 -19.37 11.56 11.57
N ILE A 454 -18.09 11.40 11.25
CA ILE A 454 -17.61 10.41 10.28
C ILE A 454 -16.45 9.62 10.91
N PRO A 455 -16.46 8.27 10.92
CA PRO A 455 -15.38 7.47 11.47
C PRO A 455 -14.10 7.62 10.63
N VAL A 456 -12.95 7.80 11.31
CA VAL A 456 -11.62 7.86 10.67
C VAL A 456 -11.24 6.51 10.06
N VAL A 457 -11.61 5.41 10.73
CA VAL A 457 -11.31 4.04 10.30
C VAL A 457 -12.58 3.21 10.33
N PHE A 458 -12.84 2.48 9.26
CA PHE A 458 -13.99 1.58 9.13
C PHE A 458 -13.65 0.36 8.26
N SER A 459 -14.45 -0.70 8.38
CA SER A 459 -14.21 -1.99 7.72
C SER A 459 -14.26 -1.88 6.19
N GLU A 460 -13.36 -2.58 5.51
CA GLU A 460 -13.35 -2.72 4.04
C GLU A 460 -14.60 -3.42 3.48
N LYS A 461 -15.33 -4.15 4.31
CA LYS A 461 -16.55 -4.85 3.89
C LYS A 461 -17.76 -3.94 3.69
N ARG A 462 -17.71 -2.70 4.16
CA ARG A 462 -18.85 -1.76 4.07
C ARG A 462 -18.98 -1.20 2.66
N GLU A 463 -20.19 -1.25 2.09
CA GLU A 463 -20.46 -0.70 0.76
C GLU A 463 -20.60 0.84 0.78
N TYR A 464 -20.98 1.41 1.93
CA TYR A 464 -21.18 2.85 2.14
C TYR A 464 -20.44 3.34 3.38
N PHE A 465 -20.26 4.64 3.50
CA PHE A 465 -19.77 5.28 4.72
C PHE A 465 -20.77 5.13 5.87
N LEU A 466 -20.31 5.41 7.08
CA LEU A 466 -21.11 5.28 8.32
C LEU A 466 -21.18 6.64 9.02
N ALA A 467 -21.63 7.68 8.31
CA ALA A 467 -21.81 8.99 8.89
C ALA A 467 -23.13 9.08 9.69
N GLY A 468 -23.13 9.89 10.75
CA GLY A 468 -24.32 10.18 11.57
C GLY A 468 -24.36 11.63 12.01
N TYR A 469 -25.53 12.15 12.37
CA TYR A 469 -25.66 13.50 12.96
C TYR A 469 -25.70 13.42 14.47
N GLU A 470 -25.03 14.37 15.11
CA GLU A 470 -24.91 14.51 16.55
C GLU A 470 -25.17 15.95 16.97
N ASP A 471 -25.70 16.12 18.19
CA ASP A 471 -25.84 17.44 18.76
C ASP A 471 -24.49 17.97 19.28
N LYS A 472 -24.38 19.30 19.37
CA LYS A 472 -23.16 19.99 19.81
C LYS A 472 -22.67 19.63 21.21
N ASN A 473 -23.52 19.06 22.08
CA ASN A 473 -23.17 18.66 23.44
C ASN A 473 -22.54 17.26 23.49
N THR A 474 -22.64 16.50 22.42
CA THR A 474 -21.94 15.21 22.24
C THR A 474 -20.51 15.51 21.81
N ILE A 475 -19.52 15.18 22.64
CA ILE A 475 -18.11 15.53 22.39
C ILE A 475 -17.49 14.54 21.42
N ALA A 476 -17.11 14.99 20.23
CA ALA A 476 -16.45 14.17 19.22
C ALA A 476 -14.97 13.92 19.57
N SER A 477 -14.56 12.65 19.55
CA SER A 477 -13.15 12.27 19.72
C SER A 477 -12.36 12.39 18.40
N ASN A 478 -11.05 12.38 18.48
CA ASN A 478 -10.15 12.34 17.33
C ASN A 478 -10.18 11.02 16.52
N ALA A 479 -11.03 10.07 16.89
CA ALA A 479 -11.37 8.91 16.07
C ALA A 479 -12.45 9.25 15.01
N LEU A 480 -13.00 10.46 15.04
CA LEU A 480 -13.99 10.99 14.12
C LEU A 480 -13.49 12.24 13.41
N PHE A 481 -14.00 12.46 12.21
CA PHE A 481 -14.10 13.78 11.60
C PHE A 481 -15.48 14.37 11.89
N THR A 482 -15.54 15.70 11.99
CA THR A 482 -16.77 16.46 12.19
C THR A 482 -16.95 17.47 11.05
N CYS A 483 -18.19 17.70 10.66
CA CYS A 483 -18.58 18.69 9.65
C CYS A 483 -19.92 19.32 10.04
N GLU A 484 -19.99 20.64 10.17
CA GLU A 484 -21.26 21.32 10.27
C GLU A 484 -21.96 21.25 8.92
N ASP A 485 -23.06 20.53 8.80
CA ASP A 485 -23.76 20.27 7.55
C ASP A 485 -25.25 20.67 7.62
N PRO A 486 -25.56 21.97 7.72
CA PRO A 486 -26.93 22.45 7.95
C PRO A 486 -27.90 22.15 6.82
N GLU A 487 -27.41 21.91 5.59
CA GLU A 487 -28.22 21.61 4.43
C GLU A 487 -28.32 20.10 4.13
N GLY A 488 -27.47 19.27 4.72
CA GLY A 488 -27.41 17.83 4.47
C GLY A 488 -26.69 17.45 3.18
N LEU A 489 -25.98 18.37 2.54
CA LEU A 489 -25.24 18.09 1.30
C LEU A 489 -24.00 17.24 1.56
N ALA A 490 -23.23 17.54 2.62
CA ALA A 490 -22.02 16.81 2.92
C ALA A 490 -22.33 15.33 3.28
N PHE A 491 -23.38 15.11 4.06
CA PHE A 491 -23.91 13.78 4.35
C PHE A 491 -24.30 13.05 3.07
N SER A 492 -25.10 13.70 2.23
CA SER A 492 -25.59 13.09 0.99
C SER A 492 -24.46 12.72 0.03
N VAL A 493 -23.38 13.51 -0.03
CA VAL A 493 -22.20 13.21 -0.85
C VAL A 493 -21.44 12.01 -0.30
N ILE A 494 -21.14 12.00 1.01
CA ILE A 494 -20.29 10.96 1.61
C ILE A 494 -20.96 9.59 1.62
N GLU A 495 -22.28 9.54 1.69
CA GLU A 495 -23.09 8.30 1.70
C GLU A 495 -23.35 7.73 0.29
N THR A 496 -22.55 8.12 -0.73
CA THR A 496 -22.65 7.59 -2.10
C THR A 496 -21.55 6.59 -2.46
N SER A 497 -21.89 5.67 -3.35
CA SER A 497 -20.89 4.79 -4.00
C SER A 497 -19.85 5.56 -4.81
N MET A 498 -20.17 6.75 -5.32
CA MET A 498 -19.21 7.62 -6.01
C MET A 498 -18.12 8.11 -5.05
N PHE A 499 -18.50 8.53 -3.84
CA PHE A 499 -17.54 8.97 -2.85
C PHE A 499 -16.74 7.77 -2.27
N MET A 500 -17.39 6.61 -2.09
CA MET A 500 -16.70 5.38 -1.70
C MET A 500 -15.65 4.97 -2.75
N ALA A 501 -15.97 5.06 -4.03
CA ALA A 501 -15.02 4.78 -5.12
C ALA A 501 -13.80 5.73 -5.08
N TRP A 502 -13.98 7.00 -4.66
CA TRP A 502 -12.89 7.93 -4.43
C TRP A 502 -12.05 7.57 -3.20
N GLN A 503 -12.71 7.19 -2.09
CA GLN A 503 -12.03 6.70 -0.88
C GLN A 503 -11.17 5.48 -1.19
N ASP A 504 -11.68 4.52 -1.97
CA ASP A 504 -10.93 3.30 -2.30
C ASP A 504 -9.77 3.56 -3.28
N LEU A 505 -9.88 4.61 -4.09
CA LEU A 505 -8.84 5.03 -5.03
C LEU A 505 -7.70 5.79 -4.35
N VAL A 506 -8.02 6.82 -3.57
CA VAL A 506 -7.02 7.78 -3.06
C VAL A 506 -6.79 7.67 -1.55
N GLY A 507 -7.70 7.03 -0.84
CA GLY A 507 -7.60 6.87 0.62
C GLY A 507 -6.53 5.88 1.03
N GLY A 508 -6.03 6.04 2.25
CA GLY A 508 -5.12 5.08 2.87
C GLY A 508 -5.87 3.90 3.49
N ARG A 509 -5.11 2.89 3.91
CA ARG A 509 -5.60 1.75 4.68
C ARG A 509 -4.84 1.64 6.01
N LEU A 510 -5.51 1.08 7.01
CA LEU A 510 -4.91 0.63 8.24
C LEU A 510 -5.15 -0.88 8.30
N GLU A 511 -4.11 -1.67 8.03
CA GLU A 511 -4.23 -3.10 7.74
C GLU A 511 -5.22 -3.34 6.58
N MET A 512 -6.37 -3.98 6.84
CA MET A 512 -7.42 -4.18 5.84
C MET A 512 -8.48 -3.06 5.84
N SER A 513 -8.59 -2.31 6.95
CA SER A 513 -9.62 -1.27 7.11
C SER A 513 -9.33 -0.03 6.29
N ARG A 514 -10.38 0.60 5.76
CA ARG A 514 -10.29 1.91 5.10
C ARG A 514 -9.96 3.00 6.12
N ARG A 515 -9.02 3.86 5.77
CA ARG A 515 -8.69 5.04 6.56
C ARG A 515 -9.09 6.29 5.80
N PHE A 516 -10.11 6.96 6.28
CA PHE A 516 -10.57 8.22 5.73
C PHE A 516 -9.64 9.38 6.12
N SER A 517 -9.50 10.36 5.25
CA SER A 517 -8.70 11.56 5.46
C SER A 517 -9.43 12.77 4.90
N ASN A 518 -9.62 13.81 5.71
CA ASN A 518 -10.18 15.07 5.25
C ASN A 518 -9.29 15.73 4.19
N THR A 519 -7.96 15.77 4.40
CA THR A 519 -7.04 16.47 3.49
C THR A 519 -6.81 15.75 2.17
N LEU A 520 -6.81 14.41 2.16
CA LEU A 520 -6.51 13.63 0.97
C LEU A 520 -7.77 13.13 0.26
N VAL A 521 -8.83 12.73 0.99
CA VAL A 521 -10.03 12.16 0.38
C VAL A 521 -11.10 13.23 0.21
N TRP A 522 -11.51 13.89 1.30
CA TRP A 522 -12.58 14.89 1.25
C TRP A 522 -12.21 16.13 0.45
N ASN A 523 -11.08 16.73 0.79
CA ASN A 523 -10.66 17.99 0.17
C ASN A 523 -10.25 17.84 -1.31
N THR A 524 -9.99 16.63 -1.76
CA THR A 524 -9.63 16.37 -3.16
C THR A 524 -10.75 15.76 -3.99
N PHE A 525 -11.92 15.50 -3.37
CA PHE A 525 -13.05 14.94 -4.11
C PHE A 525 -13.53 15.91 -5.20
N PRO A 526 -13.49 15.49 -6.49
CA PRO A 526 -13.73 16.40 -7.62
C PRO A 526 -15.22 16.51 -7.96
N LEU A 527 -16.03 16.97 -6.98
CA LEU A 527 -17.45 17.20 -7.21
C LEU A 527 -17.64 18.36 -8.19
N PRO A 528 -18.31 18.18 -9.34
CA PRO A 528 -18.62 19.26 -10.25
C PRO A 528 -19.51 20.33 -9.61
N SER A 529 -19.56 21.53 -10.22
CA SER A 529 -20.52 22.54 -9.82
C SER A 529 -21.93 22.04 -10.08
N LEU A 530 -22.73 21.89 -9.02
CA LEU A 530 -24.12 21.41 -9.08
C LEU A 530 -25.06 22.53 -9.50
N THR A 531 -26.04 22.23 -10.35
CA THR A 531 -27.23 23.05 -10.50
C THR A 531 -28.08 22.98 -9.24
N LYS A 532 -29.03 23.91 -9.09
CA LYS A 532 -29.96 23.88 -7.94
C LYS A 532 -30.71 22.55 -7.87
N ASP A 533 -31.30 22.13 -9.00
CA ASP A 533 -32.08 20.90 -9.07
C ASP A 533 -31.25 19.63 -8.74
N GLN A 534 -29.99 19.59 -9.21
CA GLN A 534 -29.06 18.49 -8.86
C GLN A 534 -28.74 18.49 -7.36
N LYS A 535 -28.48 19.66 -6.79
CA LYS A 535 -28.21 19.79 -5.36
C LYS A 535 -29.40 19.33 -4.53
N ASP A 536 -30.60 19.83 -4.87
CA ASP A 536 -31.84 19.50 -4.17
C ASP A 536 -32.16 17.99 -4.27
N LEU A 537 -31.94 17.38 -5.43
CA LEU A 537 -32.14 15.94 -5.66
C LEU A 537 -31.20 15.09 -4.81
N ILE A 538 -29.91 15.49 -4.69
CA ILE A 538 -28.90 14.78 -3.88
C ILE A 538 -29.25 14.90 -2.39
N ILE A 539 -29.57 16.09 -1.91
CA ILE A 539 -29.97 16.31 -0.51
C ILE A 539 -31.21 15.50 -0.15
N GLU A 540 -32.23 15.50 -1.03
CA GLU A 540 -33.43 14.68 -0.85
C GLU A 540 -33.13 13.18 -0.80
N GLY A 541 -32.16 12.72 -1.63
CA GLY A 541 -31.68 11.34 -1.59
C GLY A 541 -31.05 10.99 -0.23
N GLY A 542 -30.18 11.86 0.31
CA GLY A 542 -29.57 11.69 1.64
C GLY A 542 -30.61 11.70 2.76
N ARG A 543 -31.62 12.57 2.67
CA ARG A 543 -32.75 12.59 3.63
C ARG A 543 -33.49 11.25 3.64
N LYS A 544 -33.74 10.63 2.50
CA LYS A 544 -34.36 9.30 2.41
C LYS A 544 -33.51 8.20 2.99
N VAL A 545 -32.18 8.29 2.92
CA VAL A 545 -31.29 7.35 3.62
C VAL A 545 -31.47 7.48 5.13
N LEU A 546 -31.51 8.69 5.67
CA LEU A 546 -31.76 8.92 7.10
C LEU A 546 -33.14 8.40 7.55
N GLU A 547 -34.18 8.64 6.75
CA GLU A 547 -35.53 8.13 7.00
C GLU A 547 -35.57 6.60 7.01
N ALA A 548 -34.88 5.96 6.07
CA ALA A 548 -34.79 4.49 6.04
C ALA A 548 -34.06 3.94 7.28
N ARG A 549 -32.96 4.60 7.73
CA ARG A 549 -32.30 4.25 9.01
C ARG A 549 -33.23 4.39 10.22
N ALA A 550 -34.04 5.44 10.25
CA ALA A 550 -34.96 5.70 11.35
C ALA A 550 -36.06 4.63 11.55
N ASN A 551 -36.33 3.80 10.51
CA ASN A 551 -37.23 2.64 10.65
C ASN A 551 -36.67 1.53 11.55
N TYR A 552 -35.36 1.59 11.91
CA TYR A 552 -34.68 0.58 12.70
C TYR A 552 -33.99 1.16 13.95
N PRO A 553 -34.72 1.77 14.87
CA PRO A 553 -34.15 2.55 15.99
C PRO A 553 -33.33 1.71 16.98
N SER A 554 -33.50 0.40 16.99
CA SER A 554 -32.74 -0.53 17.85
C SER A 554 -31.49 -1.11 17.20
N SER A 555 -31.27 -0.86 15.91
CA SER A 555 -30.12 -1.38 15.17
C SER A 555 -28.99 -0.35 15.16
N SER A 556 -27.76 -0.84 15.33
CA SER A 556 -26.58 0.02 15.18
C SER A 556 -26.26 0.25 13.68
N LEU A 557 -25.41 1.23 13.38
CA LEU A 557 -24.89 1.40 12.01
C LEU A 557 -24.12 0.15 11.56
N ALA A 558 -23.46 -0.56 12.50
CA ALA A 558 -22.81 -1.82 12.20
C ALA A 558 -23.78 -2.87 11.67
N ASP A 559 -24.95 -2.97 12.25
CA ASP A 559 -25.97 -3.93 11.85
C ASP A 559 -26.66 -3.53 10.54
N LEU A 560 -27.03 -2.25 10.40
CA LEU A 560 -27.70 -1.72 9.23
C LEU A 560 -26.87 -1.80 7.95
N TYR A 561 -25.54 -1.68 8.09
CA TYR A 561 -24.61 -1.71 6.96
C TYR A 561 -23.80 -3.00 6.88
N ASP A 562 -24.27 -4.06 7.50
CA ASP A 562 -23.73 -5.40 7.26
C ASP A 562 -24.08 -5.83 5.82
N PRO A 563 -23.10 -6.16 4.96
CA PRO A 563 -23.36 -6.49 3.55
C PRO A 563 -24.35 -7.64 3.35
N ASP A 564 -24.36 -8.60 4.29
CA ASP A 564 -25.22 -9.77 4.23
C ASP A 564 -26.65 -9.49 4.76
N ASN A 565 -26.83 -8.43 5.56
CA ASN A 565 -28.06 -8.18 6.31
C ASN A 565 -28.66 -6.76 6.12
N MET A 566 -28.13 -5.95 5.19
CA MET A 566 -28.62 -4.59 4.95
C MET A 566 -30.12 -4.58 4.58
N PRO A 567 -30.98 -3.80 5.28
CA PRO A 567 -32.40 -3.71 4.99
C PRO A 567 -32.69 -3.24 3.56
N GLN A 568 -33.70 -3.82 2.93
CA GLN A 568 -34.00 -3.55 1.51
C GLN A 568 -34.48 -2.12 1.23
N ASP A 569 -35.17 -1.48 2.16
CA ASP A 569 -35.59 -0.08 2.04
C ASP A 569 -34.38 0.86 2.13
N LEU A 570 -33.42 0.58 3.04
CA LEU A 570 -32.18 1.30 3.16
C LEU A 570 -31.32 1.14 1.89
N LYS A 571 -31.20 -0.07 1.38
CA LYS A 571 -30.48 -0.33 0.13
C LYS A 571 -31.06 0.45 -1.05
N LYS A 572 -32.39 0.43 -1.20
CA LYS A 572 -33.08 1.18 -2.24
C LYS A 572 -32.90 2.71 -2.10
N ALA A 573 -32.84 3.23 -0.87
CA ALA A 573 -32.59 4.64 -0.63
C ALA A 573 -31.16 5.03 -1.10
N HIS A 574 -30.16 4.22 -0.78
CA HIS A 574 -28.78 4.40 -1.27
C HIS A 574 -28.70 4.29 -2.79
N GLU A 575 -29.31 3.28 -3.41
CA GLU A 575 -29.34 3.14 -4.87
C GLU A 575 -29.98 4.36 -5.57
N ALA A 576 -30.98 4.98 -4.94
CA ALA A 576 -31.60 6.19 -5.47
C ALA A 576 -30.66 7.41 -5.36
N LEU A 577 -29.98 7.54 -4.22
CA LEU A 577 -28.97 8.56 -3.98
C LEU A 577 -27.78 8.39 -4.94
N ASP A 578 -27.32 7.15 -5.16
CA ASP A 578 -26.26 6.83 -6.12
C ASP A 578 -26.63 7.25 -7.53
N ARG A 579 -27.84 6.97 -7.99
CA ARG A 579 -28.31 7.41 -9.31
C ARG A 579 -28.31 8.94 -9.43
N ALA A 580 -28.71 9.65 -8.39
CA ALA A 580 -28.69 11.11 -8.36
C ALA A 580 -27.25 11.63 -8.48
N MET A 581 -26.32 11.07 -7.69
CA MET A 581 -24.90 11.45 -7.72
C MET A 581 -24.23 11.06 -9.05
N ASP A 582 -24.43 9.84 -9.53
CA ASP A 582 -23.85 9.36 -10.79
C ASP A 582 -24.24 10.25 -11.97
N SER A 583 -25.49 10.78 -12.00
CA SER A 583 -25.99 11.66 -13.04
C SER A 583 -25.24 12.99 -13.17
N VAL A 584 -24.56 13.42 -12.10
CA VAL A 584 -23.72 14.63 -12.09
C VAL A 584 -22.41 14.40 -12.87
N PHE A 585 -21.91 13.18 -12.89
CA PHE A 585 -20.66 12.83 -13.55
C PHE A 585 -20.85 12.26 -14.96
N SER A 586 -21.99 11.64 -15.24
CA SER A 586 -22.24 10.98 -16.52
C SER A 586 -23.72 10.90 -16.86
N ASN A 587 -24.05 11.08 -18.14
CA ASN A 587 -25.41 10.86 -18.67
C ASN A 587 -25.75 9.35 -18.79
N LYS A 588 -24.77 8.46 -18.57
CA LYS A 588 -24.96 7.00 -18.58
C LYS A 588 -24.68 6.46 -17.19
N PRO A 589 -25.43 5.46 -16.73
CA PRO A 589 -25.18 4.83 -15.44
C PRO A 589 -23.79 4.16 -15.40
N PHE A 590 -23.15 4.19 -14.25
CA PHE A 590 -21.91 3.45 -14.01
C PHE A 590 -22.24 2.00 -13.66
N ASN A 591 -21.58 1.06 -14.31
CA ASN A 591 -21.84 -0.36 -14.11
C ASN A 591 -21.05 -0.97 -12.94
N ASN A 592 -19.99 -0.29 -12.47
CA ASN A 592 -19.13 -0.75 -11.41
C ASN A 592 -18.27 0.40 -10.85
N GLU A 593 -17.58 0.10 -9.75
CA GLU A 593 -16.67 1.02 -9.07
C GLU A 593 -15.53 1.52 -9.98
N LEU A 594 -14.92 0.64 -10.77
CA LEU A 594 -13.84 1.00 -11.69
C LEU A 594 -14.25 2.11 -12.67
N ALA A 595 -15.49 2.07 -13.16
CA ALA A 595 -16.02 3.09 -14.05
C ALA A 595 -16.17 4.45 -13.34
N ARG A 596 -16.62 4.46 -12.07
CA ARG A 596 -16.67 5.66 -11.23
C ARG A 596 -15.26 6.22 -10.97
N GLN A 597 -14.30 5.37 -10.60
CA GLN A 597 -12.92 5.79 -10.36
C GLN A 597 -12.28 6.46 -11.58
N LYS A 598 -12.50 5.90 -12.77
CA LYS A 598 -12.03 6.53 -14.03
C LYS A 598 -12.66 7.89 -14.26
N ALA A 599 -13.97 8.02 -14.09
CA ALA A 599 -14.67 9.29 -14.25
C ALA A 599 -14.18 10.34 -13.25
N LEU A 600 -13.89 9.93 -12.01
CA LEU A 600 -13.34 10.80 -10.98
C LEU A 600 -11.93 11.30 -11.34
N LEU A 601 -11.04 10.43 -11.85
CA LEU A 601 -9.71 10.85 -12.30
C LEU A 601 -9.77 11.78 -13.50
N GLU A 602 -10.66 11.54 -14.46
CA GLU A 602 -10.89 12.45 -15.59
C GLU A 602 -11.44 13.81 -15.14
N MET A 603 -12.28 13.82 -14.11
CA MET A 603 -12.79 15.06 -13.53
C MET A 603 -11.71 15.82 -12.76
N TYR A 604 -10.89 15.12 -11.97
CA TYR A 604 -9.80 15.71 -11.21
C TYR A 604 -8.72 16.33 -12.10
N LYS A 605 -8.50 15.77 -13.29
CA LYS A 605 -7.53 16.28 -14.28
C LYS A 605 -7.92 17.61 -14.89
N LYS A 606 -9.24 17.91 -14.98
CA LYS A 606 -9.78 19.16 -15.51
C LYS A 606 -9.55 20.34 -14.58
#